data_e600b9cc0f50723206236e982a2161fb
#
_entry.id   e600b9cc0f50723206236e982a2161fb
#
_cell.length_a   1.000
_cell.length_b   1.000
_cell.length_c   1.000
_cell.angle_alpha   90.00
_cell.angle_beta   90.00
_cell.angle_gamma   90.00
#
_symmetry.space_group_name_H-M   'P 1'
#
loop_
_entity.id
_entity.type
_entity.pdbx_description
1 polymer ?
#
loop_
_entity_poly.entity_id
_entity_poly.type
_entity_poly.pdbx_seq_one_letter_code
_entity_poly.pdbx_strand_id
1 'polypeptide(L)'
;MKGQILLCIYMIILFSCSVNRDDKGINVETNKNIETLAICFEIADKGFWKIPFNDYQPMKYLARKRFEQFRDQNVIQIIDTLVNKGFWLDAMVEVLLKSSPLPNAELKYELEKSTISRLSNNKEEATRLINEFLISLNKFYIDARLPDYFTENKNYFDSVNNEVRKNLPNKHFIRTMESYYGKQNDSYTLIPVPTLWHTAGLGLRIKGTSGFKVYNIFGPLIVTKDSLDFGYGYNNPDKINELTVHEFGHSFINPVTELPENRTLIDKYNYLFKPIKDKMAKQGYNNWWTCVTEHLVRLGEIRISYALGDSSRADRIRNDYINNRSFIYLTHLEKVIIDYEKNRKEFKSINAYIPILLKSFGQIDTLNYKN
;
A
#
# COMPACT_ATOMS: atom_id res chain seq x y z
N MET A 1 -6.23 -53.13 62.56
CA MET A 1 -6.09 -51.69 62.28
C MET A 1 -5.79 -51.54 60.81
N LYS A 2 -6.80 -51.14 59.97
CA LYS A 2 -6.68 -50.95 58.53
C LYS A 2 -6.38 -49.47 58.29
N GLY A 3 -5.18 -49.12 57.78
CA GLY A 3 -4.81 -47.78 57.38
C GLY A 3 -5.35 -47.50 55.97
N GLN A 4 -6.25 -46.52 55.82
CA GLN A 4 -6.67 -45.96 54.56
C GLN A 4 -5.65 -44.92 54.08
N ILE A 5 -5.04 -45.17 52.90
CA ILE A 5 -4.19 -44.20 52.22
C ILE A 5 -5.13 -43.34 51.36
N LEU A 6 -5.22 -42.06 51.71
CA LEU A 6 -5.97 -41.04 50.96
C LEU A 6 -5.10 -40.52 49.82
N LEU A 7 -5.43 -40.87 48.58
CA LEU A 7 -4.74 -40.40 47.37
C LEU A 7 -5.34 -39.08 46.94
N CYS A 8 -4.68 -37.96 47.26
CA CYS A 8 -5.07 -36.65 46.74
C CYS A 8 -4.60 -36.48 45.30
N ILE A 9 -5.55 -36.60 44.37
CA ILE A 9 -5.32 -36.29 42.94
C ILE A 9 -5.39 -34.73 42.80
N TYR A 10 -4.23 -34.10 42.61
CA TYR A 10 -4.12 -32.72 42.21
C TYR A 10 -4.47 -32.60 40.73
N MET A 11 -5.71 -32.14 40.47
CA MET A 11 -6.16 -31.80 39.11
C MET A 11 -5.54 -30.44 38.76
N ILE A 12 -4.42 -30.43 38.01
CA ILE A 12 -3.84 -29.22 37.44
C ILE A 12 -4.76 -28.79 36.30
N ILE A 13 -5.64 -27.84 36.57
CA ILE A 13 -6.41 -27.15 35.58
C ILE A 13 -5.43 -26.19 34.85
N LEU A 14 -4.94 -26.61 33.70
CA LEU A 14 -4.26 -25.73 32.75
C LEU A 14 -5.26 -24.71 32.24
N PHE A 15 -5.34 -23.57 32.91
CA PHE A 15 -5.95 -22.37 32.31
C PHE A 15 -5.11 -22.01 31.09
N SER A 16 -5.54 -22.49 29.91
CA SER A 16 -5.11 -21.89 28.65
C SER A 16 -5.58 -20.44 28.66
N CYS A 17 -4.69 -19.55 29.08
CA CYS A 17 -4.87 -18.12 28.95
C CYS A 17 -4.92 -17.85 27.43
N SER A 18 -6.10 -17.89 26.85
CA SER A 18 -6.33 -17.27 25.55
C SER A 18 -6.09 -15.78 25.76
N VAL A 19 -4.89 -15.33 25.44
CA VAL A 19 -4.62 -13.90 25.32
C VAL A 19 -5.66 -13.38 24.32
N ASN A 20 -6.66 -12.67 24.82
CA ASN A 20 -7.53 -11.85 24.00
C ASN A 20 -6.62 -10.87 23.26
N ARG A 21 -6.22 -11.24 22.05
CA ARG A 21 -5.51 -10.32 21.15
C ARG A 21 -6.57 -9.33 20.72
N ASP A 22 -6.49 -8.12 21.24
CA ASP A 22 -7.31 -7.01 20.75
C ASP A 22 -7.21 -6.99 19.23
N ASP A 23 -8.36 -6.97 18.55
CA ASP A 23 -8.40 -6.86 17.10
C ASP A 23 -7.71 -5.55 16.72
N LYS A 24 -6.57 -5.64 16.00
CA LYS A 24 -5.87 -4.47 15.49
C LYS A 24 -6.79 -3.72 14.55
N GLY A 25 -7.11 -2.47 14.90
CA GLY A 25 -7.87 -1.59 14.05
C GLY A 25 -7.04 -1.03 12.89
N ILE A 26 -7.73 -0.44 11.94
CA ILE A 26 -7.11 0.38 10.89
C ILE A 26 -7.17 1.84 11.34
N ASN A 27 -6.01 2.48 11.44
CA ASN A 27 -5.93 3.92 11.69
C ASN A 27 -6.30 4.69 10.43
N VAL A 28 -6.97 5.82 10.58
CA VAL A 28 -7.23 6.76 9.49
C VAL A 28 -6.82 8.14 9.96
N GLU A 29 -5.88 8.75 9.26
CA GLU A 29 -5.32 10.03 9.65
C GLU A 29 -4.94 10.91 8.46
N THR A 30 -4.97 12.22 8.66
CA THR A 30 -4.38 13.19 7.75
C THR A 30 -2.90 13.35 8.06
N ASN A 31 -2.04 13.17 7.06
CA ASN A 31 -0.61 13.41 7.18
C ASN A 31 -0.24 14.73 6.50
N LYS A 32 0.07 15.75 7.31
CA LYS A 32 0.38 17.10 6.81
C LYS A 32 1.64 17.15 5.95
N ASN A 33 2.64 16.30 6.22
CA ASN A 33 3.85 16.24 5.40
C ASN A 33 3.50 15.77 3.97
N ILE A 34 2.68 14.74 3.87
CA ILE A 34 2.28 14.15 2.58
C ILE A 34 1.31 15.09 1.84
N GLU A 35 0.37 15.70 2.54
CA GLU A 35 -0.54 16.69 1.94
C GLU A 35 0.25 17.91 1.41
N THR A 36 1.28 18.36 2.14
CA THR A 36 2.18 19.42 1.66
C THR A 36 2.91 19.03 0.38
N LEU A 37 3.40 17.78 0.29
CA LEU A 37 4.00 17.26 -0.94
C LEU A 37 2.98 17.23 -2.10
N ALA A 38 1.75 16.81 -1.83
CA ALA A 38 0.69 16.81 -2.84
C ALA A 38 0.37 18.23 -3.35
N ILE A 39 0.40 19.24 -2.48
CA ILE A 39 0.27 20.65 -2.87
C ILE A 39 1.43 21.05 -3.78
N CYS A 40 2.67 20.68 -3.47
CA CYS A 40 3.82 20.96 -4.33
C CYS A 40 3.65 20.32 -5.72
N PHE A 41 3.14 19.11 -5.81
CA PHE A 41 2.85 18.45 -7.09
C PHE A 41 1.76 19.20 -7.88
N GLU A 42 0.72 19.65 -7.21
CA GLU A 42 -0.38 20.37 -7.87
C GLU A 42 0.07 21.71 -8.47
N ILE A 43 0.94 22.46 -7.77
CA ILE A 43 1.42 23.76 -8.24
C ILE A 43 2.61 23.68 -9.21
N ALA A 44 3.30 22.51 -9.27
CA ALA A 44 4.45 22.34 -10.18
C ALA A 44 4.07 22.49 -11.66
N ASP A 45 2.91 21.98 -12.06
CA ASP A 45 2.32 22.05 -13.41
C ASP A 45 3.33 21.91 -14.58
N LYS A 46 4.37 21.08 -14.41
CA LYS A 46 5.47 20.90 -15.36
C LYS A 46 5.61 19.44 -15.77
N GLY A 47 5.73 19.19 -17.07
CA GLY A 47 6.15 17.91 -17.62
C GLY A 47 5.36 16.72 -17.09
N PHE A 48 6.05 15.82 -16.40
CA PHE A 48 5.48 14.62 -15.80
C PHE A 48 4.37 14.90 -14.77
N TRP A 49 4.41 16.02 -14.08
CA TRP A 49 3.42 16.44 -13.08
C TRP A 49 2.15 17.05 -13.69
N LYS A 50 2.17 17.33 -14.97
CA LYS A 50 1.01 17.89 -15.67
C LYS A 50 -0.08 16.85 -15.83
N ILE A 51 -0.77 16.56 -14.72
CA ILE A 51 -1.95 15.72 -14.73
C ILE A 51 -3.12 16.57 -15.21
N PRO A 52 -3.83 16.13 -16.25
CA PRO A 52 -4.97 16.86 -16.77
C PRO A 52 -5.97 17.16 -15.65
N PHE A 53 -6.40 18.41 -15.57
CA PHE A 53 -7.34 18.88 -14.56
C PHE A 53 -8.76 18.69 -15.09
N ASN A 54 -9.11 17.43 -15.41
CA ASN A 54 -10.36 17.10 -16.10
C ASN A 54 -11.56 16.97 -15.16
N ASP A 55 -11.29 16.66 -13.89
CA ASP A 55 -12.31 16.33 -12.91
C ASP A 55 -12.22 17.28 -11.70
N TYR A 56 -13.36 17.69 -11.17
CA TYR A 56 -13.38 18.60 -10.04
C TYR A 56 -12.99 17.90 -8.74
N GLN A 57 -11.95 18.40 -8.11
CA GLN A 57 -11.47 17.98 -6.79
C GLN A 57 -11.28 19.24 -5.93
N PRO A 58 -12.15 19.50 -4.94
CA PRO A 58 -12.18 20.78 -4.22
C PRO A 58 -10.83 21.21 -3.63
N MET A 59 -10.13 20.28 -2.94
CA MET A 59 -8.85 20.61 -2.31
C MET A 59 -7.73 20.85 -3.34
N LYS A 60 -7.76 20.16 -4.45
CA LYS A 60 -6.84 20.35 -5.56
C LYS A 60 -7.01 21.74 -6.20
N TYR A 61 -8.27 22.16 -6.43
CA TYR A 61 -8.58 23.51 -6.90
C TYR A 61 -8.16 24.59 -5.90
N LEU A 62 -8.47 24.36 -4.62
CA LEU A 62 -8.10 25.29 -3.55
C LEU A 62 -6.58 25.42 -3.42
N ALA A 63 -5.86 24.32 -3.47
CA ALA A 63 -4.41 24.30 -3.43
C ALA A 63 -3.81 25.07 -4.58
N ARG A 64 -4.26 24.84 -5.82
CA ARG A 64 -3.80 25.58 -6.99
C ARG A 64 -4.08 27.08 -6.83
N LYS A 65 -5.31 27.46 -6.56
CA LYS A 65 -5.71 28.88 -6.40
C LYS A 65 -4.89 29.60 -5.33
N ARG A 66 -4.61 28.93 -4.21
CA ARG A 66 -3.94 29.57 -3.06
C ARG A 66 -2.43 29.58 -3.20
N PHE A 67 -1.84 28.54 -3.80
CA PHE A 67 -0.40 28.31 -3.76
C PHE A 67 0.31 28.44 -5.12
N GLU A 68 -0.40 28.69 -6.22
CA GLU A 68 0.21 28.83 -7.56
C GLU A 68 1.33 29.87 -7.62
N GLN A 69 1.23 30.95 -6.84
CA GLN A 69 2.26 31.98 -6.74
C GLN A 69 3.61 31.47 -6.22
N PHE A 70 3.66 30.29 -5.60
CA PHE A 70 4.88 29.66 -5.07
C PHE A 70 5.51 28.65 -6.03
N ARG A 71 5.05 28.56 -7.27
CA ARG A 71 5.54 27.56 -8.26
C ARG A 71 7.03 27.66 -8.57
N ASP A 72 7.61 28.83 -8.40
CA ASP A 72 9.05 29.08 -8.68
C ASP A 72 9.93 28.91 -7.45
N GLN A 73 9.37 28.44 -6.34
CA GLN A 73 10.16 28.16 -5.14
C GLN A 73 11.08 26.95 -5.32
N ASN A 74 12.18 26.97 -4.55
CA ASN A 74 13.23 25.95 -4.62
C ASN A 74 12.72 24.51 -4.41
N VAL A 75 11.67 24.32 -3.60
CA VAL A 75 11.08 23.00 -3.37
C VAL A 75 10.60 22.35 -4.68
N ILE A 76 10.01 23.12 -5.59
CA ILE A 76 9.53 22.62 -6.88
C ILE A 76 10.70 22.20 -7.78
N GLN A 77 11.79 22.98 -7.79
CA GLN A 77 13.01 22.65 -8.56
C GLN A 77 13.69 21.39 -8.03
N ILE A 78 13.71 21.22 -6.71
CA ILE A 78 14.27 20.03 -6.07
C ILE A 78 13.42 18.81 -6.37
N ILE A 79 12.09 18.91 -6.27
CA ILE A 79 11.17 17.81 -6.64
C ILE A 79 11.39 17.40 -8.09
N ASP A 80 11.48 18.33 -9.02
CA ASP A 80 11.81 18.07 -10.43
C ASP A 80 13.15 17.31 -10.57
N THR A 81 14.17 17.75 -9.84
CA THR A 81 15.49 17.10 -9.83
C THR A 81 15.40 15.65 -9.33
N LEU A 82 14.68 15.44 -8.24
CA LEU A 82 14.48 14.10 -7.66
C LEU A 82 13.75 13.18 -8.63
N VAL A 83 12.67 13.66 -9.26
CA VAL A 83 11.90 12.88 -10.26
C VAL A 83 12.73 12.50 -11.46
N ASN A 84 13.52 13.44 -12.01
CA ASN A 84 14.40 13.17 -13.14
C ASN A 84 15.50 12.13 -12.82
N LYS A 85 15.82 11.95 -11.55
CA LYS A 85 16.71 10.86 -11.07
C LYS A 85 15.95 9.54 -10.80
N GLY A 86 14.63 9.48 -10.97
CA GLY A 86 13.82 8.30 -10.68
C GLY A 86 13.32 8.20 -9.22
N PHE A 87 13.46 9.28 -8.45
CA PHE A 87 12.98 9.36 -7.07
C PHE A 87 11.55 9.93 -7.06
N TRP A 88 10.59 9.04 -7.21
CA TRP A 88 9.20 9.38 -7.50
C TRP A 88 8.38 9.60 -6.21
N LEU A 89 7.07 9.77 -6.35
CA LEU A 89 6.15 10.01 -5.23
C LEU A 89 6.31 9.00 -4.09
N ASP A 90 6.39 7.73 -4.40
CA ASP A 90 6.55 6.64 -3.43
C ASP A 90 7.79 6.81 -2.55
N ALA A 91 8.92 7.15 -3.15
CA ALA A 91 10.18 7.38 -2.45
C ALA A 91 10.15 8.67 -1.60
N MET A 92 9.55 9.75 -2.13
CA MET A 92 9.38 10.99 -1.36
C MET A 92 8.45 10.80 -0.17
N VAL A 93 7.35 10.05 -0.34
CA VAL A 93 6.43 9.69 0.75
C VAL A 93 7.12 8.83 1.79
N GLU A 94 7.98 7.87 1.39
CA GLU A 94 8.79 7.09 2.35
C GLU A 94 9.67 8.03 3.21
N VAL A 95 10.36 9.00 2.58
CA VAL A 95 11.15 10.00 3.30
C VAL A 95 10.29 10.75 4.33
N LEU A 96 9.11 11.22 3.91
CA LEU A 96 8.23 12.00 4.77
C LEU A 96 7.63 11.19 5.93
N LEU A 97 7.31 9.92 5.71
CA LEU A 97 6.85 9.02 6.78
C LEU A 97 7.95 8.68 7.78
N LYS A 98 9.22 8.74 7.35
CA LYS A 98 10.40 8.52 8.21
C LYS A 98 10.96 9.81 8.81
N SER A 99 10.33 10.95 8.54
CA SER A 99 10.75 12.27 9.03
C SER A 99 9.85 12.78 10.16
N SER A 100 10.37 13.71 10.95
CA SER A 100 9.57 14.50 11.90
C SER A 100 8.56 15.40 11.16
N PRO A 101 7.54 15.93 11.87
CA PRO A 101 6.55 16.83 11.27
C PRO A 101 7.17 18.14 10.76
N LEU A 102 6.62 18.68 9.66
CA LEU A 102 6.87 20.05 9.21
C LEU A 102 6.41 21.06 10.29
N PRO A 103 7.08 22.21 10.44
CA PRO A 103 8.18 22.75 9.60
C PRO A 103 9.60 22.32 10.04
N ASN A 104 9.74 21.34 10.86
CA ASN A 104 11.03 20.85 11.35
C ASN A 104 11.27 19.39 10.89
N ALA A 105 10.88 19.11 9.64
CA ALA A 105 11.07 17.78 9.08
C ALA A 105 12.56 17.48 8.90
N GLU A 106 13.00 16.42 9.56
CA GLU A 106 14.32 15.83 9.44
C GLU A 106 14.16 14.29 9.53
N LEU A 107 15.03 13.57 8.86
CA LEU A 107 14.96 12.12 8.80
C LEU A 107 15.25 11.51 10.19
N LYS A 108 14.30 10.74 10.71
CA LYS A 108 14.40 10.06 12.03
C LYS A 108 14.78 8.59 11.92
N TYR A 109 14.57 7.98 10.76
CA TYR A 109 14.84 6.57 10.50
C TYR A 109 15.61 6.42 9.19
N GLU A 110 16.48 5.42 9.13
CA GLU A 110 17.22 5.11 7.90
C GLU A 110 16.26 4.74 6.75
N LEU A 111 16.61 5.21 5.56
CA LEU A 111 15.93 4.81 4.33
C LEU A 111 16.43 3.44 3.86
N GLU A 112 15.56 2.73 3.15
CA GLU A 112 15.96 1.48 2.51
C GLU A 112 17.09 1.74 1.48
N LYS A 113 18.03 0.80 1.39
CA LYS A 113 19.13 0.92 0.43
C LYS A 113 18.64 1.06 -1.01
N SER A 114 17.56 0.37 -1.36
CA SER A 114 16.89 0.46 -2.65
C SER A 114 16.36 1.87 -2.94
N THR A 115 15.82 2.55 -1.94
CA THR A 115 15.33 3.93 -2.06
C THR A 115 16.48 4.90 -2.27
N ILE A 116 17.56 4.78 -1.48
CA ILE A 116 18.76 5.62 -1.61
C ILE A 116 19.39 5.46 -2.99
N SER A 117 19.53 4.23 -3.49
CA SER A 117 20.17 3.93 -4.77
C SER A 117 19.42 4.48 -5.99
N ARG A 118 18.15 4.84 -5.85
CA ARG A 118 17.38 5.54 -6.90
C ARG A 118 17.87 6.97 -7.13
N LEU A 119 18.46 7.62 -6.12
CA LEU A 119 19.03 8.96 -6.25
C LEU A 119 20.48 8.94 -6.75
N SER A 120 21.30 8.11 -6.13
CA SER A 120 22.71 7.98 -6.46
C SER A 120 23.27 6.69 -5.86
N ASN A 121 24.29 6.12 -6.53
CA ASN A 121 25.14 5.07 -5.97
C ASN A 121 26.07 5.60 -4.86
N ASN A 122 26.26 6.92 -4.81
CA ASN A 122 26.99 7.60 -3.74
C ASN A 122 25.99 7.98 -2.62
N LYS A 123 26.17 7.35 -1.44
CA LYS A 123 25.30 7.56 -0.27
C LYS A 123 25.34 9.01 0.21
N GLU A 124 26.47 9.70 0.14
CA GLU A 124 26.63 11.09 0.58
C GLU A 124 25.83 12.03 -0.32
N GLU A 125 25.92 11.86 -1.65
CA GLU A 125 25.13 12.62 -2.61
C GLU A 125 23.62 12.39 -2.42
N ALA A 126 23.18 11.15 -2.27
CA ALA A 126 21.80 10.83 -2.03
C ALA A 126 21.28 11.47 -0.73
N THR A 127 22.07 11.41 0.35
CA THR A 127 21.74 12.02 1.64
C THR A 127 21.64 13.53 1.52
N ARG A 128 22.55 14.18 0.80
CA ARG A 128 22.53 15.63 0.53
C ARG A 128 21.23 16.03 -0.19
N LEU A 129 20.85 15.31 -1.24
CA LEU A 129 19.62 15.60 -2.00
C LEU A 129 18.34 15.44 -1.14
N ILE A 130 18.30 14.43 -0.29
CA ILE A 130 17.19 14.20 0.64
C ILE A 130 17.11 15.35 1.66
N ASN A 131 18.25 15.78 2.22
CA ASN A 131 18.28 16.90 3.15
C ASN A 131 17.86 18.21 2.48
N GLU A 132 18.31 18.47 1.26
CA GLU A 132 17.89 19.65 0.49
C GLU A 132 16.39 19.64 0.23
N PHE A 133 15.81 18.47 -0.07
CA PHE A 133 14.36 18.32 -0.22
C PHE A 133 13.63 18.68 1.08
N LEU A 134 14.04 18.10 2.23
CA LEU A 134 13.40 18.36 3.52
C LEU A 134 13.54 19.82 3.95
N ILE A 135 14.73 20.42 3.79
CA ILE A 135 14.98 21.85 4.10
C ILE A 135 14.08 22.75 3.24
N SER A 136 13.97 22.46 1.95
CA SER A 136 13.14 23.26 1.04
C SER A 136 11.66 23.09 1.32
N LEU A 137 11.22 21.88 1.73
CA LEU A 137 9.83 21.63 2.11
C LEU A 137 9.48 22.32 3.44
N ASN A 138 10.39 22.31 4.42
CA ASN A 138 10.24 23.06 5.68
C ASN A 138 10.07 24.57 5.39
N LYS A 139 10.92 25.13 4.51
CA LYS A 139 10.83 26.53 4.13
C LYS A 139 9.50 26.85 3.43
N PHE A 140 9.11 26.03 2.45
CA PHE A 140 7.83 26.19 1.75
C PHE A 140 6.65 26.14 2.72
N TYR A 141 6.66 25.23 3.70
CA TYR A 141 5.59 25.10 4.70
C TYR A 141 5.36 26.41 5.48
N ILE A 142 6.44 27.12 5.79
CA ILE A 142 6.39 28.41 6.49
C ILE A 142 5.98 29.54 5.52
N ASP A 143 6.70 29.69 4.39
CA ASP A 143 6.52 30.78 3.44
C ASP A 143 5.10 30.81 2.85
N ALA A 144 4.55 29.64 2.55
CA ALA A 144 3.20 29.49 2.02
C ALA A 144 2.12 29.51 3.12
N ARG A 145 2.48 29.68 4.39
CA ARG A 145 1.56 29.72 5.53
C ARG A 145 0.65 28.46 5.60
N LEU A 146 1.23 27.29 5.42
CA LEU A 146 0.48 26.03 5.46
C LEU A 146 -0.15 25.73 6.81
N PRO A 147 0.39 26.15 7.98
CA PRO A 147 -0.32 26.03 9.26
C PRO A 147 -1.72 26.65 9.23
N ASP A 148 -1.86 27.84 8.63
CA ASP A 148 -3.16 28.52 8.51
C ASP A 148 -4.08 27.73 7.58
N TYR A 149 -3.58 27.27 6.44
CA TYR A 149 -4.34 26.45 5.50
C TYR A 149 -4.90 25.17 6.15
N PHE A 150 -4.09 24.45 6.91
CA PHE A 150 -4.54 23.25 7.61
C PHE A 150 -5.56 23.56 8.72
N THR A 151 -5.42 24.72 9.37
CA THR A 151 -6.36 25.15 10.41
C THR A 151 -7.71 25.54 9.80
N GLU A 152 -7.70 26.36 8.75
CA GLU A 152 -8.91 26.80 8.03
C GLU A 152 -9.68 25.63 7.43
N ASN A 153 -8.98 24.60 6.97
CA ASN A 153 -9.57 23.42 6.31
C ASN A 153 -9.68 22.18 7.22
N LYS A 154 -9.50 22.36 8.54
CA LYS A 154 -9.54 21.23 9.48
C LYS A 154 -10.81 20.39 9.36
N ASN A 155 -11.95 21.05 9.28
CA ASN A 155 -13.26 20.38 9.17
C ASN A 155 -13.36 19.55 7.88
N TYR A 156 -12.75 20.00 6.80
CA TYR A 156 -12.70 19.26 5.54
C TYR A 156 -11.88 17.97 5.71
N PHE A 157 -10.67 18.05 6.24
CA PHE A 157 -9.82 16.90 6.51
C PHE A 157 -10.46 15.90 7.48
N ASP A 158 -11.09 16.40 8.55
CA ASP A 158 -11.82 15.57 9.51
C ASP A 158 -12.97 14.82 8.83
N SER A 159 -13.70 15.48 7.93
CA SER A 159 -14.81 14.89 7.18
C SER A 159 -14.33 13.83 6.18
N VAL A 160 -13.21 14.07 5.49
CA VAL A 160 -12.53 13.07 4.65
C VAL A 160 -12.19 11.82 5.47
N ASN A 161 -11.52 12.01 6.61
CA ASN A 161 -11.17 10.90 7.50
C ASN A 161 -12.41 10.14 7.98
N ASN A 162 -13.51 10.83 8.24
CA ASN A 162 -14.77 10.22 8.68
C ASN A 162 -15.45 9.43 7.55
N GLU A 163 -15.41 9.92 6.30
CA GLU A 163 -15.87 9.12 5.15
C GLU A 163 -15.10 7.82 5.01
N VAL A 164 -13.76 7.88 5.11
CA VAL A 164 -12.93 6.68 5.06
C VAL A 164 -13.26 5.73 6.20
N ARG A 165 -13.37 6.23 7.46
CA ARG A 165 -13.70 5.40 8.63
C ARG A 165 -15.02 4.68 8.51
N LYS A 166 -16.05 5.34 7.94
CA LYS A 166 -17.37 4.74 7.71
C LYS A 166 -17.36 3.59 6.72
N ASN A 167 -16.39 3.59 5.82
CA ASN A 167 -16.28 2.65 4.72
C ASN A 167 -15.13 1.63 4.90
N LEU A 168 -14.58 1.52 6.11
CA LEU A 168 -13.52 0.54 6.41
C LEU A 168 -13.99 -0.89 6.19
N PRO A 169 -13.08 -1.82 5.83
CA PRO A 169 -13.35 -3.24 5.81
C PRO A 169 -13.92 -3.76 7.13
N ASN A 170 -14.53 -4.96 7.06
CA ASN A 170 -15.01 -5.67 8.25
C ASN A 170 -13.97 -5.62 9.39
N LYS A 171 -14.43 -5.41 10.63
CA LYS A 171 -13.57 -5.33 11.82
C LYS A 171 -12.60 -6.50 12.00
N HIS A 172 -12.94 -7.67 11.49
CA HIS A 172 -12.08 -8.86 11.53
C HIS A 172 -11.09 -8.96 10.37
N PHE A 173 -11.09 -7.98 9.46
CA PHE A 173 -10.29 -8.02 8.24
C PHE A 173 -8.79 -8.17 8.53
N ILE A 174 -8.21 -7.32 9.39
CA ILE A 174 -6.78 -7.36 9.71
C ILE A 174 -6.39 -8.72 10.30
N ARG A 175 -7.16 -9.20 11.27
CA ARG A 175 -6.92 -10.51 11.89
C ARG A 175 -6.99 -11.65 10.89
N THR A 176 -7.98 -11.63 9.99
CA THR A 176 -8.13 -12.65 8.95
C THR A 176 -6.95 -12.61 7.98
N MET A 177 -6.55 -11.42 7.54
CA MET A 177 -5.41 -11.21 6.65
C MET A 177 -4.11 -11.69 7.30
N GLU A 178 -3.81 -11.27 8.53
CA GLU A 178 -2.61 -11.70 9.26
C GLU A 178 -2.60 -13.21 9.50
N SER A 179 -3.76 -13.79 9.82
CA SER A 179 -3.91 -15.25 9.97
C SER A 179 -3.69 -15.96 8.66
N TYR A 180 -4.25 -15.46 7.56
CA TYR A 180 -4.08 -16.03 6.23
C TYR A 180 -2.62 -16.04 5.80
N TYR A 181 -1.94 -14.90 5.89
CA TYR A 181 -0.53 -14.79 5.54
C TYR A 181 0.42 -15.45 6.56
N GLY A 182 -0.06 -15.71 7.78
CA GLY A 182 0.74 -16.32 8.86
C GLY A 182 1.83 -15.38 9.38
N LYS A 183 1.62 -14.06 9.31
CA LYS A 183 2.54 -13.02 9.74
C LYS A 183 1.77 -11.81 10.26
N GLN A 184 2.36 -11.09 11.22
CA GLN A 184 1.78 -9.89 11.79
C GLN A 184 2.63 -8.67 11.47
N ASN A 185 1.97 -7.52 11.35
CA ASN A 185 2.59 -6.20 11.26
C ASN A 185 2.28 -5.38 12.52
N ASP A 186 3.02 -4.30 12.75
CA ASP A 186 2.86 -3.48 13.96
C ASP A 186 1.57 -2.64 13.92
N SER A 187 1.27 -2.04 12.76
CA SER A 187 0.08 -1.21 12.56
C SER A 187 -0.31 -1.12 11.08
N TYR A 188 -1.56 -0.69 10.85
CA TYR A 188 -2.13 -0.43 9.53
C TYR A 188 -2.77 0.94 9.52
N THR A 189 -2.41 1.78 8.56
CA THR A 189 -2.86 3.17 8.50
C THR A 189 -3.28 3.53 7.07
N LEU A 190 -4.45 4.12 6.95
CA LEU A 190 -4.96 4.75 5.74
C LEU A 190 -4.73 6.27 5.82
N ILE A 191 -4.10 6.84 4.81
CA ILE A 191 -3.82 8.27 4.71
C ILE A 191 -4.51 8.80 3.45
N PRO A 192 -5.76 9.26 3.54
CA PRO A 192 -6.40 9.97 2.44
C PRO A 192 -5.74 11.33 2.25
N VAL A 193 -5.40 11.66 1.00
CA VAL A 193 -4.71 12.89 0.60
C VAL A 193 -5.56 13.62 -0.44
N PRO A 194 -6.45 14.53 -0.03
CA PRO A 194 -7.43 15.16 -0.92
C PRO A 194 -6.85 15.99 -2.06
N THR A 195 -5.60 16.42 -1.93
CA THR A 195 -4.91 17.18 -2.99
C THR A 195 -4.23 16.29 -4.02
N LEU A 196 -3.97 15.01 -3.73
CA LEU A 196 -3.49 14.06 -4.73
C LEU A 196 -4.51 13.89 -5.85
N TRP A 197 -4.03 13.52 -7.05
CA TRP A 197 -4.91 13.24 -8.17
C TRP A 197 -5.76 12.01 -7.92
N HIS A 198 -6.92 12.00 -8.53
CA HIS A 198 -7.81 10.85 -8.61
C HIS A 198 -7.05 9.61 -9.11
N THR A 199 -7.34 8.45 -8.53
CA THR A 199 -6.67 7.18 -8.78
C THR A 199 -5.24 7.04 -8.25
N ALA A 200 -4.64 8.09 -7.66
CA ALA A 200 -3.39 7.93 -6.95
C ALA A 200 -3.58 6.95 -5.78
N GLY A 201 -2.68 6.00 -5.68
CA GLY A 201 -2.64 5.06 -4.57
C GLY A 201 -1.26 4.43 -4.47
N LEU A 202 -0.77 4.28 -3.25
CA LEU A 202 0.48 3.60 -2.99
C LEU A 202 0.51 2.99 -1.59
N GLY A 203 0.97 1.74 -1.53
CA GLY A 203 1.26 1.04 -0.28
C GLY A 203 2.72 1.18 0.10
N LEU A 204 2.98 1.51 1.35
CA LEU A 204 4.32 1.57 1.92
C LEU A 204 4.40 0.81 3.23
N ARG A 205 5.59 0.30 3.52
CA ARG A 205 5.89 -0.34 4.79
C ARG A 205 7.14 0.30 5.39
N ILE A 206 7.09 0.58 6.67
CA ILE A 206 8.25 1.08 7.42
C ILE A 206 8.56 0.07 8.50
N LYS A 207 9.82 -0.32 8.63
CA LYS A 207 10.26 -1.25 9.68
C LYS A 207 9.87 -0.69 11.05
N GLY A 208 9.12 -1.48 11.79
CA GLY A 208 8.68 -1.18 13.14
C GLY A 208 9.47 -1.99 14.18
N THR A 209 8.86 -2.21 15.34
CA THR A 209 9.50 -2.91 16.47
C THR A 209 9.50 -4.43 16.28
N SER A 210 8.37 -5.00 15.89
CA SER A 210 8.17 -6.45 15.74
C SER A 210 7.74 -6.86 14.34
N GLY A 211 7.36 -5.91 13.50
CA GLY A 211 6.92 -6.09 12.13
C GLY A 211 7.11 -4.83 11.32
N PHE A 212 6.13 -4.50 10.50
CA PHE A 212 6.07 -3.27 9.73
C PHE A 212 4.91 -2.39 10.20
N LYS A 213 5.12 -1.08 10.16
CA LYS A 213 4.03 -0.10 10.07
C LYS A 213 3.64 -0.03 8.60
N VAL A 214 2.41 -0.37 8.29
CA VAL A 214 1.92 -0.47 6.92
C VAL A 214 1.01 0.72 6.65
N TYR A 215 1.25 1.40 5.53
CA TYR A 215 0.53 2.59 5.12
C TYR A 215 -0.07 2.37 3.74
N ASN A 216 -1.27 2.88 3.56
CA ASN A 216 -1.88 3.08 2.25
C ASN A 216 -2.22 4.56 2.11
N ILE A 217 -1.60 5.22 1.13
CA ILE A 217 -1.75 6.63 0.83
C ILE A 217 -2.52 6.74 -0.48
N PHE A 218 -3.62 7.50 -0.51
CA PHE A 218 -4.46 7.56 -1.68
C PHE A 218 -5.21 8.88 -1.85
N GLY A 219 -5.39 9.27 -3.10
CA GLY A 219 -6.20 10.40 -3.51
C GLY A 219 -7.70 10.10 -3.48
N PRO A 220 -8.56 11.06 -3.85
CA PRO A 220 -9.99 10.86 -3.94
C PRO A 220 -10.37 9.68 -4.82
N LEU A 221 -11.32 8.87 -4.38
CA LEU A 221 -11.82 7.68 -5.08
C LEU A 221 -12.96 8.02 -6.05
N ILE A 222 -13.62 9.13 -5.78
CA ILE A 222 -14.72 9.65 -6.58
C ILE A 222 -14.39 11.09 -6.90
N VAL A 223 -14.50 11.45 -8.17
CA VAL A 223 -14.42 12.83 -8.65
C VAL A 223 -15.62 13.11 -9.52
N THR A 224 -16.01 14.37 -9.63
CA THR A 224 -17.21 14.74 -10.37
C THR A 224 -16.96 15.96 -11.23
N LYS A 225 -17.75 16.05 -12.30
CA LYS A 225 -17.82 17.26 -13.14
C LYS A 225 -18.77 18.29 -12.55
N ASP A 226 -19.75 17.87 -11.74
CA ASP A 226 -20.80 18.71 -11.19
C ASP A 226 -20.84 18.56 -9.66
N SER A 227 -20.33 19.52 -8.98
CA SER A 227 -19.75 19.52 -7.65
C SER A 227 -20.64 19.38 -6.42
N LEU A 228 -21.95 19.15 -6.49
CA LEU A 228 -22.81 19.42 -5.32
C LEU A 228 -23.18 18.24 -4.44
N ASP A 229 -23.06 16.97 -4.89
CA ASP A 229 -23.55 15.81 -4.12
C ASP A 229 -22.50 14.76 -3.76
N PHE A 230 -21.23 15.12 -3.72
CA PHE A 230 -20.13 14.14 -3.72
C PHE A 230 -19.55 13.82 -2.37
N GLY A 231 -20.00 14.49 -1.31
CA GLY A 231 -19.27 14.41 -0.06
C GLY A 231 -17.84 14.92 -0.27
N TYR A 232 -16.87 14.17 0.24
CA TYR A 232 -15.46 14.54 0.18
C TYR A 232 -14.64 13.68 -0.80
N GLY A 233 -15.32 12.83 -1.58
CA GLY A 233 -14.70 11.98 -2.60
C GLY A 233 -14.23 10.62 -2.10
N TYR A 234 -14.52 10.23 -0.86
CA TYR A 234 -14.07 8.98 -0.26
C TYR A 234 -15.22 8.04 0.14
N ASN A 235 -16.46 8.41 -0.16
CA ASN A 235 -17.63 7.59 0.20
C ASN A 235 -17.87 6.46 -0.82
N ASN A 236 -16.91 5.53 -0.92
CA ASN A 236 -16.99 4.35 -1.76
C ASN A 236 -16.45 3.12 -1.03
N PRO A 237 -17.30 2.34 -0.33
CA PRO A 237 -16.88 1.20 0.47
C PRO A 237 -16.18 0.12 -0.36
N ASP A 238 -16.65 -0.14 -1.58
CA ASP A 238 -16.05 -1.17 -2.44
C ASP A 238 -14.60 -0.79 -2.82
N LYS A 239 -14.37 0.46 -3.19
CA LYS A 239 -13.04 0.95 -3.54
C LYS A 239 -12.10 1.04 -2.34
N ILE A 240 -12.58 1.48 -1.17
CA ILE A 240 -11.78 1.49 0.05
C ILE A 240 -11.39 0.06 0.44
N ASN A 241 -12.34 -0.87 0.36
CA ASN A 241 -12.07 -2.28 0.61
C ASN A 241 -11.04 -2.87 -0.37
N GLU A 242 -11.24 -2.65 -1.68
CA GLU A 242 -10.32 -3.14 -2.72
C GLU A 242 -8.91 -2.61 -2.47
N LEU A 243 -8.78 -1.30 -2.33
CA LEU A 243 -7.51 -0.61 -2.14
C LEU A 243 -6.81 -1.06 -0.84
N THR A 244 -7.57 -1.20 0.26
CA THR A 244 -7.02 -1.59 1.56
C THR A 244 -6.47 -3.02 1.53
N VAL A 245 -7.23 -3.97 0.98
CA VAL A 245 -6.80 -5.38 0.88
C VAL A 245 -5.58 -5.50 -0.02
N HIS A 246 -5.58 -4.79 -1.14
CA HIS A 246 -4.51 -4.77 -2.11
C HIS A 246 -3.21 -4.21 -1.53
N GLU A 247 -3.24 -2.97 -1.07
CA GLU A 247 -2.03 -2.28 -0.61
C GLU A 247 -1.45 -2.91 0.66
N PHE A 248 -2.30 -3.37 1.56
CA PHE A 248 -1.80 -4.10 2.73
C PHE A 248 -1.26 -5.48 2.34
N GLY A 249 -1.82 -6.12 1.32
CA GLY A 249 -1.32 -7.38 0.74
C GLY A 249 0.14 -7.28 0.30
N HIS A 250 0.54 -6.16 -0.31
CA HIS A 250 1.92 -5.90 -0.69
C HIS A 250 2.90 -5.99 0.48
N SER A 251 2.50 -5.65 1.71
CA SER A 251 3.37 -5.74 2.89
C SER A 251 3.78 -7.19 3.24
N PHE A 252 3.01 -8.17 2.81
CA PHE A 252 3.28 -9.60 3.01
C PHE A 252 3.98 -10.24 1.81
N ILE A 253 3.63 -9.83 0.60
CA ILE A 253 4.09 -10.45 -0.65
C ILE A 253 5.45 -9.88 -1.10
N ASN A 254 5.60 -8.56 -1.15
CA ASN A 254 6.82 -7.93 -1.66
C ASN A 254 8.10 -8.40 -0.96
N PRO A 255 8.15 -8.49 0.40
CA PRO A 255 9.36 -8.94 1.08
C PRO A 255 9.83 -10.32 0.64
N VAL A 256 8.92 -11.17 0.16
CA VAL A 256 9.22 -12.53 -0.24
C VAL A 256 9.60 -12.59 -1.72
N THR A 257 8.88 -11.87 -2.59
CA THR A 257 9.22 -11.80 -4.02
C THR A 257 10.53 -11.07 -4.29
N GLU A 258 10.97 -10.20 -3.37
CA GLU A 258 12.25 -9.48 -3.43
C GLU A 258 13.46 -10.34 -3.05
N LEU A 259 13.28 -11.48 -2.40
CA LEU A 259 14.38 -12.38 -2.04
C LEU A 259 15.11 -12.85 -3.30
N PRO A 260 16.47 -12.88 -3.31
CA PRO A 260 17.26 -13.23 -4.50
C PRO A 260 16.89 -14.58 -5.11
N GLU A 261 16.63 -15.59 -4.26
CA GLU A 261 16.21 -16.93 -4.68
C GLU A 261 14.86 -16.94 -5.37
N ASN A 262 13.91 -16.14 -4.88
CA ASN A 262 12.59 -16.00 -5.48
C ASN A 262 12.60 -15.16 -6.75
N ARG A 263 13.47 -14.12 -6.80
CA ARG A 263 13.74 -13.38 -8.05
C ARG A 263 14.24 -14.31 -9.14
N THR A 264 15.19 -15.17 -8.83
CA THR A 264 15.72 -16.18 -9.77
C THR A 264 14.62 -17.12 -10.27
N LEU A 265 13.71 -17.57 -9.39
CA LEU A 265 12.56 -18.38 -9.79
C LEU A 265 11.60 -17.62 -10.69
N ILE A 266 11.31 -16.36 -10.40
CA ILE A 266 10.44 -15.51 -11.22
C ILE A 266 11.08 -15.35 -12.61
N ASP A 267 12.34 -14.97 -12.67
CA ASP A 267 13.06 -14.72 -13.93
C ASP A 267 13.12 -15.96 -14.83
N LYS A 268 13.20 -17.17 -14.25
CA LYS A 268 13.14 -18.45 -14.96
C LYS A 268 11.91 -18.59 -15.85
N TYR A 269 10.77 -18.02 -15.44
CA TYR A 269 9.51 -18.13 -16.15
C TYR A 269 9.11 -16.84 -16.89
N ASN A 270 10.08 -15.97 -17.17
CA ASN A 270 9.83 -14.67 -17.85
C ASN A 270 9.18 -14.81 -19.24
N TYR A 271 9.28 -15.98 -19.88
CA TYR A 271 8.57 -16.23 -21.14
C TYR A 271 7.04 -16.14 -21.01
N LEU A 272 6.48 -16.33 -19.82
CA LEU A 272 5.05 -16.16 -19.54
C LEU A 272 4.60 -14.70 -19.57
N PHE A 273 5.51 -13.74 -19.53
CA PHE A 273 5.16 -12.34 -19.67
C PHE A 273 4.72 -11.98 -21.11
N LYS A 274 5.28 -12.64 -22.12
CA LYS A 274 5.06 -12.32 -23.53
C LYS A 274 3.57 -12.24 -23.92
N PRO A 275 2.70 -13.21 -23.56
CA PRO A 275 1.29 -13.17 -23.95
C PRO A 275 0.48 -12.03 -23.35
N ILE A 276 0.91 -11.48 -22.20
CA ILE A 276 0.15 -10.48 -21.44
C ILE A 276 0.83 -9.11 -21.42
N LYS A 277 2.05 -8.98 -21.97
CA LYS A 277 2.91 -7.81 -21.85
C LYS A 277 2.20 -6.49 -22.16
N ASP A 278 1.54 -6.40 -23.29
CA ASP A 278 0.94 -5.14 -23.75
C ASP A 278 -0.27 -4.73 -22.89
N LYS A 279 -1.06 -5.70 -22.45
CA LYS A 279 -2.20 -5.47 -21.56
C LYS A 279 -1.73 -5.10 -20.15
N MET A 280 -0.64 -5.69 -19.66
CA MET A 280 -0.05 -5.38 -18.38
C MET A 280 0.66 -4.01 -18.39
N ALA A 281 1.39 -3.68 -19.45
CA ALA A 281 2.04 -2.38 -19.61
C ALA A 281 1.04 -1.21 -19.55
N LYS A 282 -0.15 -1.36 -20.14
CA LYS A 282 -1.25 -0.37 -20.06
C LYS A 282 -1.73 -0.11 -18.63
N GLN A 283 -1.51 -1.06 -17.72
CA GLN A 283 -1.81 -0.96 -16.29
C GLN A 283 -0.60 -0.53 -15.44
N GLY A 284 0.55 -0.22 -16.07
CA GLY A 284 1.78 0.17 -15.36
C GLY A 284 2.73 -0.99 -15.03
N TYR A 285 2.37 -2.24 -15.34
CA TYR A 285 3.17 -3.44 -15.03
C TYR A 285 4.11 -3.77 -16.17
N ASN A 286 5.27 -3.10 -16.23
CA ASN A 286 6.18 -3.11 -17.38
C ASN A 286 7.19 -4.28 -17.41
N ASN A 287 7.21 -5.12 -16.38
CA ASN A 287 8.11 -6.27 -16.30
C ASN A 287 7.45 -7.47 -15.63
N TRP A 288 8.04 -8.65 -15.86
CA TRP A 288 7.49 -9.91 -15.37
C TRP A 288 7.47 -10.01 -13.84
N TRP A 289 8.50 -9.52 -13.15
CA TRP A 289 8.54 -9.55 -11.70
C TRP A 289 7.38 -8.77 -11.07
N THR A 290 7.13 -7.55 -11.55
CA THR A 290 5.98 -6.76 -11.10
C THR A 290 4.68 -7.50 -11.37
N CYS A 291 4.51 -8.09 -12.57
CA CYS A 291 3.33 -8.89 -12.89
C CYS A 291 3.12 -10.06 -11.95
N VAL A 292 4.18 -10.82 -11.60
CA VAL A 292 4.08 -11.95 -10.67
C VAL A 292 3.70 -11.47 -9.27
N THR A 293 4.34 -10.41 -8.79
CA THR A 293 4.01 -9.82 -7.48
C THR A 293 2.54 -9.42 -7.41
N GLU A 294 2.04 -8.76 -8.44
CA GLU A 294 0.64 -8.37 -8.56
C GLU A 294 -0.32 -9.58 -8.64
N HIS A 295 0.04 -10.64 -9.36
CA HIS A 295 -0.75 -11.87 -9.35
C HIS A 295 -0.86 -12.47 -7.95
N LEU A 296 0.23 -12.48 -7.18
CA LEU A 296 0.25 -13.02 -5.82
C LEU A 296 -0.54 -12.16 -4.84
N VAL A 297 -0.49 -10.82 -4.96
CA VAL A 297 -1.30 -9.91 -4.15
C VAL A 297 -2.79 -10.14 -4.46
N ARG A 298 -3.18 -10.17 -5.74
CA ARG A 298 -4.57 -10.38 -6.15
C ARG A 298 -5.08 -11.78 -5.79
N LEU A 299 -4.23 -12.79 -5.85
CA LEU A 299 -4.54 -14.10 -5.29
C LEU A 299 -4.90 -13.98 -3.80
N GLY A 300 -4.11 -13.24 -3.03
CA GLY A 300 -4.39 -12.98 -1.62
C GLY A 300 -5.74 -12.29 -1.40
N GLU A 301 -6.09 -11.28 -2.22
CA GLU A 301 -7.38 -10.59 -2.14
C GLU A 301 -8.56 -11.54 -2.32
N ILE A 302 -8.50 -12.41 -3.33
CA ILE A 302 -9.53 -13.41 -3.59
C ILE A 302 -9.65 -14.35 -2.39
N ARG A 303 -8.53 -14.89 -1.91
CA ARG A 303 -8.51 -15.91 -0.85
C ARG A 303 -8.92 -15.33 0.52
N ILE A 304 -8.52 -14.10 0.83
CA ILE A 304 -8.94 -13.39 2.06
C ILE A 304 -10.44 -13.10 2.01
N SER A 305 -11.01 -12.76 0.84
CA SER A 305 -12.45 -12.59 0.70
C SER A 305 -13.21 -13.89 1.05
N TYR A 306 -12.73 -15.05 0.57
CA TYR A 306 -13.28 -16.34 0.99
C TYR A 306 -13.12 -16.59 2.50
N ALA A 307 -11.95 -16.30 3.07
CA ALA A 307 -11.69 -16.47 4.49
C ALA A 307 -12.57 -15.59 5.38
N LEU A 308 -13.02 -14.44 4.87
CA LEU A 308 -14.00 -13.55 5.50
C LEU A 308 -15.46 -14.00 5.32
N GLY A 309 -15.71 -15.07 4.56
CA GLY A 309 -17.04 -15.57 4.24
C GLY A 309 -17.75 -14.84 3.09
N ASP A 310 -17.07 -13.95 2.38
CA ASP A 310 -17.62 -13.19 1.24
C ASP A 310 -17.24 -13.83 -0.10
N SER A 311 -17.88 -14.98 -0.39
CA SER A 311 -17.66 -15.70 -1.65
C SER A 311 -18.11 -14.90 -2.88
N SER A 312 -19.19 -14.12 -2.75
CA SER A 312 -19.71 -13.27 -3.83
C SER A 312 -18.68 -12.23 -4.26
N ARG A 313 -18.02 -11.59 -3.30
CA ARG A 313 -16.91 -10.67 -3.58
C ARG A 313 -15.74 -11.41 -4.21
N ALA A 314 -15.33 -12.55 -3.63
CA ALA A 314 -14.21 -13.33 -4.15
C ALA A 314 -14.41 -13.70 -5.63
N ASP A 315 -15.61 -14.15 -6.00
CA ASP A 315 -15.94 -14.52 -7.39
C ASP A 315 -15.98 -13.28 -8.31
N ARG A 316 -16.54 -12.16 -7.83
CA ARG A 316 -16.60 -10.90 -8.61
C ARG A 316 -15.19 -10.38 -8.93
N ILE A 317 -14.31 -10.26 -7.93
CA ILE A 317 -12.95 -9.74 -8.13
C ILE A 317 -12.09 -10.72 -8.95
N ARG A 318 -12.25 -12.04 -8.78
CA ARG A 318 -11.59 -13.04 -9.63
C ARG A 318 -11.96 -12.84 -11.10
N ASN A 319 -13.26 -12.74 -11.38
CA ASN A 319 -13.73 -12.56 -12.74
C ASN A 319 -13.24 -11.25 -13.36
N ASP A 320 -13.22 -10.16 -12.60
CA ASP A 320 -12.66 -8.89 -13.05
C ASP A 320 -11.17 -9.01 -13.37
N TYR A 321 -10.38 -9.58 -12.46
CA TYR A 321 -8.94 -9.73 -12.64
C TYR A 321 -8.58 -10.58 -13.86
N ILE A 322 -9.25 -11.70 -14.06
CA ILE A 322 -8.96 -12.61 -15.17
C ILE A 322 -9.45 -12.03 -16.50
N ASN A 323 -10.71 -11.62 -16.57
CA ASN A 323 -11.38 -11.28 -17.83
C ASN A 323 -11.10 -9.85 -18.29
N ASN A 324 -11.06 -8.88 -17.35
CA ASN A 324 -10.92 -7.46 -17.68
C ASN A 324 -9.48 -6.96 -17.51
N ARG A 325 -8.74 -7.48 -16.52
CA ARG A 325 -7.40 -6.99 -16.17
C ARG A 325 -6.25 -7.91 -16.58
N SER A 326 -6.56 -9.02 -17.26
CA SER A 326 -5.56 -9.94 -17.85
C SER A 326 -4.63 -10.64 -16.86
N PHE A 327 -5.05 -10.85 -15.61
CA PHE A 327 -4.36 -11.67 -14.62
C PHE A 327 -4.65 -13.16 -14.85
N ILE A 328 -4.38 -13.63 -16.05
CA ILE A 328 -4.82 -14.95 -16.54
C ILE A 328 -4.26 -16.14 -15.76
N TYR A 329 -3.12 -15.97 -15.07
CA TYR A 329 -2.49 -17.04 -14.29
C TYR A 329 -3.12 -17.26 -12.91
N LEU A 330 -4.07 -16.41 -12.49
CA LEU A 330 -4.79 -16.57 -11.23
C LEU A 330 -5.51 -17.91 -11.15
N THR A 331 -6.13 -18.38 -12.25
CA THR A 331 -6.81 -19.68 -12.27
C THR A 331 -5.88 -20.85 -11.91
N HIS A 332 -4.61 -20.79 -12.37
CA HIS A 332 -3.60 -21.79 -12.01
C HIS A 332 -3.17 -21.63 -10.55
N LEU A 333 -2.83 -20.41 -10.15
CA LEU A 333 -2.35 -20.13 -8.79
C LEU A 333 -3.39 -20.48 -7.72
N GLU A 334 -4.68 -20.26 -7.98
CA GLU A 334 -5.75 -20.64 -7.05
C GLU A 334 -5.82 -22.16 -6.82
N LYS A 335 -5.57 -22.96 -7.83
CA LYS A 335 -5.52 -24.43 -7.66
C LYS A 335 -4.36 -24.85 -6.76
N VAL A 336 -3.22 -24.19 -6.89
CA VAL A 336 -2.02 -24.51 -6.12
C VAL A 336 -2.11 -24.00 -4.68
N ILE A 337 -2.65 -22.81 -4.45
CA ILE A 337 -2.72 -22.21 -3.11
C ILE A 337 -3.63 -22.99 -2.13
N ILE A 338 -4.57 -23.77 -2.64
CA ILE A 338 -5.45 -24.62 -1.82
C ILE A 338 -4.64 -25.59 -0.94
N ASP A 339 -3.50 -26.07 -1.43
CA ASP A 339 -2.62 -26.94 -0.65
C ASP A 339 -2.05 -26.21 0.59
N TYR A 340 -1.63 -24.95 0.44
CA TYR A 340 -1.25 -24.09 1.57
C TYR A 340 -2.37 -23.98 2.61
N GLU A 341 -3.60 -23.78 2.17
CA GLU A 341 -4.75 -23.61 3.05
C GLU A 341 -5.09 -24.89 3.81
N LYS A 342 -4.93 -26.04 3.18
CA LYS A 342 -5.16 -27.37 3.80
C LYS A 342 -4.04 -27.80 4.74
N ASN A 343 -2.82 -27.37 4.47
CA ASN A 343 -1.61 -27.85 5.16
C ASN A 343 -0.97 -26.75 6.05
N ARG A 344 -1.80 -25.96 6.77
CA ARG A 344 -1.34 -24.88 7.64
C ARG A 344 -0.43 -25.32 8.79
N LYS A 345 -0.42 -26.59 9.16
CA LYS A 345 0.51 -27.16 10.16
C LYS A 345 1.94 -27.21 9.61
N GLU A 346 2.10 -27.51 8.33
CA GLU A 346 3.38 -27.52 7.62
C GLU A 346 3.78 -26.11 7.18
N PHE A 347 2.88 -25.41 6.53
CA PHE A 347 3.11 -24.05 6.01
C PHE A 347 2.50 -23.00 6.95
N LYS A 348 3.23 -22.63 7.97
CA LYS A 348 2.76 -21.65 8.97
C LYS A 348 2.57 -20.23 8.41
N SER A 349 3.27 -19.90 7.33
CA SER A 349 3.16 -18.60 6.65
C SER A 349 3.24 -18.72 5.15
N ILE A 350 2.70 -17.74 4.45
CA ILE A 350 2.76 -17.64 2.99
C ILE A 350 4.22 -17.58 2.48
N ASN A 351 5.13 -17.03 3.28
CA ASN A 351 6.54 -16.94 2.94
C ASN A 351 7.14 -18.33 2.64
N ALA A 352 6.74 -19.36 3.41
CA ALA A 352 7.21 -20.72 3.20
C ALA A 352 6.60 -21.35 1.92
N TYR A 353 5.45 -20.84 1.47
CA TYR A 353 4.71 -21.44 0.35
C TYR A 353 4.94 -20.72 -0.98
N ILE A 354 5.28 -19.42 -0.98
CA ILE A 354 5.56 -18.65 -2.22
C ILE A 354 6.54 -19.37 -3.16
N PRO A 355 7.67 -19.96 -2.72
CA PRO A 355 8.57 -20.68 -3.63
C PRO A 355 7.88 -21.84 -4.38
N ILE A 356 6.87 -22.47 -3.78
CA ILE A 356 6.06 -23.54 -4.40
C ILE A 356 5.15 -22.94 -5.47
N LEU A 357 4.45 -21.83 -5.15
CA LEU A 357 3.65 -21.07 -6.12
C LEU A 357 4.50 -20.61 -7.32
N LEU A 358 5.71 -20.08 -7.06
CA LEU A 358 6.60 -19.64 -8.13
C LEU A 358 7.07 -20.80 -9.01
N LYS A 359 7.41 -21.96 -8.43
CA LYS A 359 7.80 -23.16 -9.20
C LYS A 359 6.63 -23.70 -10.03
N SER A 360 5.39 -23.53 -9.58
CA SER A 360 4.21 -24.00 -10.31
C SER A 360 3.99 -23.29 -11.65
N PHE A 361 4.55 -22.10 -11.87
CA PHE A 361 4.54 -21.45 -13.18
C PHE A 361 5.14 -22.31 -14.30
N GLY A 362 6.07 -23.22 -13.96
CA GLY A 362 6.63 -24.19 -14.91
C GLY A 362 5.64 -25.25 -15.40
N GLN A 363 4.49 -25.37 -14.79
CA GLN A 363 3.42 -26.31 -15.16
C GLN A 363 2.37 -25.65 -16.09
N ILE A 364 2.52 -24.35 -16.36
CA ILE A 364 1.57 -23.62 -17.22
C ILE A 364 1.86 -23.93 -18.69
N ASP A 365 0.88 -24.53 -19.34
CA ASP A 365 0.92 -24.72 -20.80
C ASP A 365 0.57 -23.41 -21.51
N THR A 366 1.58 -22.83 -22.15
CA THR A 366 1.42 -21.57 -22.89
C THR A 366 0.51 -21.67 -24.12
N LEU A 367 0.23 -22.88 -24.61
CA LEU A 367 -0.69 -23.08 -25.74
C LEU A 367 -2.13 -22.71 -25.39
N ASN A 368 -2.51 -22.87 -24.12
CA ASN A 368 -3.85 -22.53 -23.62
C ASN A 368 -4.09 -21.03 -23.45
N TYR A 369 -3.07 -20.17 -23.66
CA TYR A 369 -3.13 -18.71 -23.46
C TYR A 369 -2.71 -17.93 -24.72
N LYS A 370 -2.67 -18.61 -25.87
CA LYS A 370 -2.48 -17.96 -27.17
C LYS A 370 -3.83 -17.49 -27.67
N ASN A 371 -4.17 -16.22 -27.40
CA ASN A 371 -5.21 -15.47 -28.11
C ASN A 371 -4.69 -14.09 -28.46
#